data_8afdc4f124a5e53659cd650705e88210
#
_entry.id   8afdc4f124a5e53659cd650705e88210
#
_cell.length_a   1.000
_cell.length_b   1.000
_cell.length_c   1.000
_cell.angle_alpha   90.00
_cell.angle_beta   90.00
_cell.angle_gamma   90.00
#
_symmetry.space_group_name_H-M   'P 1'
#
loop_
_entity.id
_entity.type
_entity.pdbx_description
1 polymer ?
#
loop_
_entity_poly.entity_id
_entity_poly.type
_entity_poly.pdbx_seq_one_letter_code
_entity_poly.pdbx_strand_id
1 'polypeptide(L)'
;MLPQIGIELLKDFKVKKTNLLDPYCGSGSSFSAGLDYGIQKFYGFDLNPLAIMISRAKLSFIDEFLLEKEKEKLLNKLFFGICYLEVDSYIAKEAKNIKNADFWFSDENLRKLTYIFGLLQKIENKSIKNLFFLTFSETLREVSFTRNGEFKLFRMKNYEDFQPNVFNIFSNKLVNVTDNYLKYYQPKLKNVFFRVLNTCALKNDIHFDCILTSPLYGDSKTTCAYGQFSTFTNEWLGMKEARKLDSFLMGGKKSKELYSRYSIKECILEVCQKDKKRALEISSFYFDLESDINHLAQYANHGAKVFFVVGNRQVKGIELQTDKFIAETFMQNGLRHLETIERAISNKTMPTRNSPTNKMGVQSSTMNKEYIVVCEKSV
;
A
#
# COMPACT_ATOMS: atom_id res chain seq x y z
N MET A 1 -7.06 3.11 4.62
CA MET A 1 -8.31 3.94 4.68
C MET A 1 -9.31 3.43 3.65
N LEU A 2 -10.62 3.40 3.97
CA LEU A 2 -11.68 3.11 3.00
C LEU A 2 -12.00 4.38 2.18
N PRO A 3 -12.25 4.28 0.85
CA PRO A 3 -12.56 5.46 0.03
C PRO A 3 -13.76 6.27 0.52
N GLN A 4 -14.81 5.61 1.04
CA GLN A 4 -15.98 6.28 1.61
C GLN A 4 -15.63 7.30 2.70
N ILE A 5 -14.73 6.94 3.59
CA ILE A 5 -14.27 7.84 4.66
C ILE A 5 -13.63 9.09 4.04
N GLY A 6 -12.78 8.89 3.03
CA GLY A 6 -12.15 9.99 2.32
C GLY A 6 -13.16 10.92 1.66
N ILE A 7 -14.21 10.38 1.03
CA ILE A 7 -15.26 11.18 0.38
C ILE A 7 -16.01 12.03 1.41
N GLU A 8 -16.39 11.45 2.55
CA GLU A 8 -17.08 12.15 3.64
C GLU A 8 -16.22 13.30 4.17
N LEU A 9 -14.95 13.03 4.49
CA LEU A 9 -14.01 14.07 4.95
C LEU A 9 -13.88 15.22 3.94
N LEU A 10 -13.70 14.91 2.65
CA LEU A 10 -13.58 15.92 1.61
C LEU A 10 -14.84 16.79 1.50
N LYS A 11 -16.03 16.21 1.71
CA LYS A 11 -17.33 16.92 1.70
C LYS A 11 -17.54 17.76 2.96
N ASP A 12 -17.37 17.17 4.15
CA ASP A 12 -17.67 17.80 5.42
C ASP A 12 -16.78 19.02 5.67
N PHE A 13 -15.50 18.92 5.30
CA PHE A 13 -14.54 20.02 5.40
C PHE A 13 -14.48 20.91 4.16
N LYS A 14 -15.39 20.74 3.19
CA LYS A 14 -15.54 21.56 1.98
C LYS A 14 -14.19 21.79 1.26
N VAL A 15 -13.44 20.72 1.08
CA VAL A 15 -12.10 20.77 0.48
C VAL A 15 -12.16 21.34 -0.93
N LYS A 16 -11.21 22.21 -1.29
CA LYS A 16 -11.07 22.72 -2.65
C LYS A 16 -10.74 21.59 -3.63
N LYS A 17 -11.42 21.57 -4.78
CA LYS A 17 -11.21 20.52 -5.81
C LYS A 17 -9.99 20.80 -6.72
N THR A 18 -8.91 21.29 -6.17
CA THR A 18 -7.70 21.68 -6.90
C THR A 18 -6.74 20.52 -7.04
N ASN A 19 -6.11 20.10 -5.96
CA ASN A 19 -5.21 18.97 -5.95
C ASN A 19 -5.28 18.17 -4.64
N LEU A 20 -4.86 16.91 -4.71
CA LEU A 20 -4.74 16.02 -3.56
C LEU A 20 -3.36 15.37 -3.55
N LEU A 21 -2.70 15.44 -2.42
CA LEU A 21 -1.46 14.73 -2.14
C LEU A 21 -1.70 13.57 -1.17
N ASP A 22 -1.18 12.40 -1.51
CA ASP A 22 -1.05 11.27 -0.58
C ASP A 22 0.42 10.83 -0.49
N PRO A 23 1.14 11.21 0.57
CA PRO A 23 2.56 10.89 0.74
C PRO A 23 2.84 9.43 1.07
N TYR A 24 1.81 8.63 1.34
CA TYR A 24 1.87 7.19 1.60
C TYR A 24 0.77 6.48 0.83
N CYS A 25 0.71 6.70 -0.48
CA CYS A 25 -0.48 6.45 -1.29
C CYS A 25 -0.91 4.96 -1.36
N GLY A 26 -0.01 4.03 -1.07
CA GLY A 26 -0.33 2.61 -1.11
C GLY A 26 -1.04 2.22 -2.41
N SER A 27 -2.18 1.58 -2.28
CA SER A 27 -3.03 1.20 -3.43
C SER A 27 -3.93 2.33 -3.97
N GLY A 28 -3.77 3.58 -3.51
CA GLY A 28 -4.48 4.75 -4.04
C GLY A 28 -5.95 4.86 -3.60
N SER A 29 -6.28 4.46 -2.38
CA SER A 29 -7.65 4.61 -1.84
C SER A 29 -8.06 6.08 -1.67
N SER A 30 -7.12 6.95 -1.30
CA SER A 30 -7.29 8.41 -1.24
C SER A 30 -7.59 9.00 -2.62
N PHE A 31 -6.94 8.50 -3.67
CA PHE A 31 -7.20 8.93 -5.04
C PHE A 31 -8.59 8.52 -5.52
N SER A 32 -9.05 7.31 -5.18
CA SER A 32 -10.41 6.89 -5.46
C SER A 32 -11.43 7.83 -4.81
N ALA A 33 -11.20 8.21 -3.54
CA ALA A 33 -12.04 9.19 -2.84
C ALA A 33 -12.02 10.57 -3.51
N GLY A 34 -10.83 11.05 -3.88
CA GLY A 34 -10.65 12.33 -4.58
C GLY A 34 -11.34 12.36 -5.95
N LEU A 35 -11.25 11.27 -6.74
CA LEU A 35 -11.95 11.13 -8.01
C LEU A 35 -13.48 11.23 -7.82
N ASP A 36 -14.03 10.51 -6.84
CA ASP A 36 -15.45 10.51 -6.54
C ASP A 36 -15.94 11.86 -5.99
N TYR A 37 -15.05 12.61 -5.34
CA TYR A 37 -15.32 13.98 -4.91
C TYR A 37 -15.21 15.01 -6.05
N GLY A 38 -14.51 14.66 -7.15
CA GLY A 38 -14.31 15.51 -8.33
C GLY A 38 -12.98 16.25 -8.38
N ILE A 39 -11.97 15.81 -7.65
CA ILE A 39 -10.58 16.26 -7.80
C ILE A 39 -10.01 15.60 -9.05
N GLN A 40 -9.22 16.37 -9.82
CA GLN A 40 -8.63 15.91 -11.09
C GLN A 40 -7.09 15.98 -11.10
N LYS A 41 -6.46 16.44 -10.03
CA LYS A 41 -5.00 16.54 -9.94
C LYS A 41 -4.48 15.82 -8.70
N PHE A 42 -3.67 14.79 -8.92
CA PHE A 42 -3.21 13.89 -7.87
C PHE A 42 -1.69 13.80 -7.81
N TYR A 43 -1.16 13.82 -6.60
CA TYR A 43 0.22 13.54 -6.30
C TYR A 43 0.31 12.41 -5.30
N GLY A 44 1.21 11.47 -5.52
CA GLY A 44 1.38 10.34 -4.61
C GLY A 44 2.78 9.79 -4.56
N PHE A 45 3.15 9.26 -3.40
CA PHE A 45 4.45 8.66 -3.16
C PHE A 45 4.29 7.36 -2.41
N ASP A 46 5.08 6.38 -2.77
CA ASP A 46 5.24 5.12 -2.03
C ASP A 46 6.57 4.47 -2.41
N LEU A 47 7.17 3.76 -1.48
CA LEU A 47 8.41 3.00 -1.73
C LEU A 47 8.15 1.61 -2.30
N ASN A 48 6.90 1.13 -2.26
CA ASN A 48 6.51 -0.17 -2.78
C ASN A 48 6.16 -0.08 -4.29
N PRO A 49 6.93 -0.70 -5.20
CA PRO A 49 6.66 -0.65 -6.63
C PRO A 49 5.26 -1.15 -7.02
N LEU A 50 4.76 -2.20 -6.35
CA LEU A 50 3.41 -2.71 -6.58
C LEU A 50 2.36 -1.66 -6.21
N ALA A 51 2.50 -0.98 -5.08
CA ALA A 51 1.58 0.08 -4.66
C ALA A 51 1.50 1.21 -5.70
N ILE A 52 2.65 1.66 -6.18
CA ILE A 52 2.75 2.67 -7.25
C ILE A 52 2.06 2.20 -8.54
N MET A 53 2.26 0.94 -8.92
CA MET A 53 1.63 0.37 -10.11
C MET A 53 0.10 0.35 -9.98
N ILE A 54 -0.43 -0.06 -8.83
CA ILE A 54 -1.88 -0.06 -8.55
C ILE A 54 -2.44 1.37 -8.63
N SER A 55 -1.79 2.32 -7.96
CA SER A 55 -2.23 3.71 -7.94
C SER A 55 -2.21 4.34 -9.33
N ARG A 56 -1.17 4.09 -10.13
CA ARG A 56 -1.09 4.56 -11.53
C ARG A 56 -2.17 3.94 -12.41
N ALA A 57 -2.43 2.64 -12.28
CA ALA A 57 -3.48 1.97 -13.06
C ALA A 57 -4.86 2.57 -12.78
N LYS A 58 -5.16 2.91 -11.53
CA LYS A 58 -6.42 3.57 -11.15
C LYS A 58 -6.57 4.99 -11.68
N LEU A 59 -5.48 5.70 -11.96
CA LEU A 59 -5.47 7.09 -12.41
C LEU A 59 -5.19 7.26 -13.92
N SER A 60 -4.78 6.21 -14.62
CA SER A 60 -4.48 6.27 -16.04
C SER A 60 -5.73 6.09 -16.87
N PHE A 61 -6.04 7.06 -17.76
CA PHE A 61 -7.08 6.88 -18.77
C PHE A 61 -6.61 5.88 -19.82
N ILE A 62 -7.46 4.91 -20.15
CA ILE A 62 -7.25 3.93 -21.21
C ILE A 62 -8.50 3.96 -22.09
N ASP A 63 -8.30 4.05 -23.39
CA ASP A 63 -9.36 3.93 -24.38
C ASP A 63 -9.98 2.52 -24.30
N GLU A 64 -11.30 2.45 -24.25
CA GLU A 64 -12.06 1.20 -24.09
C GLU A 64 -11.81 0.22 -25.23
N PHE A 65 -11.84 0.70 -26.49
CA PHE A 65 -11.63 -0.14 -27.65
C PHE A 65 -10.23 -0.75 -27.64
N LEU A 66 -9.23 0.05 -27.31
CA LEU A 66 -7.84 -0.42 -27.23
C LEU A 66 -7.65 -1.43 -26.10
N LEU A 67 -8.29 -1.20 -24.95
CA LEU A 67 -8.24 -2.09 -23.80
C LEU A 67 -8.86 -3.45 -24.12
N GLU A 68 -10.06 -3.45 -24.68
CA GLU A 68 -10.77 -4.68 -25.09
C GLU A 68 -9.96 -5.47 -26.11
N LYS A 69 -9.45 -4.80 -27.15
CA LYS A 69 -8.59 -5.42 -28.18
C LYS A 69 -7.37 -6.12 -27.59
N GLU A 70 -6.63 -5.46 -26.67
CA GLU A 70 -5.46 -6.08 -26.05
C GLU A 70 -5.85 -7.20 -25.07
N LYS A 71 -7.00 -7.09 -24.38
CA LYS A 71 -7.55 -8.17 -23.54
C LYS A 71 -7.87 -9.40 -24.37
N GLU A 72 -8.64 -9.27 -25.45
CA GLU A 72 -8.97 -10.38 -26.35
C GLU A 72 -7.74 -11.03 -26.95
N LYS A 73 -6.79 -10.23 -27.42
CA LYS A 73 -5.52 -10.74 -27.97
C LYS A 73 -4.73 -11.56 -26.95
N LEU A 74 -4.72 -11.11 -25.69
CA LEU A 74 -4.04 -11.82 -24.60
C LEU A 74 -4.77 -13.12 -24.25
N LEU A 75 -6.11 -13.09 -24.10
CA LEU A 75 -6.92 -14.28 -23.82
C LEU A 75 -6.78 -15.35 -24.92
N ASN A 76 -6.80 -14.96 -26.19
CA ASN A 76 -6.58 -15.86 -27.30
C ASN A 76 -5.20 -16.54 -27.26
N LYS A 77 -4.14 -15.76 -26.95
CA LYS A 77 -2.79 -16.35 -26.78
C LYS A 77 -2.70 -17.31 -25.60
N LEU A 78 -3.41 -17.07 -24.53
CA LEU A 78 -3.46 -17.98 -23.38
C LEU A 78 -4.21 -19.28 -23.73
N PHE A 79 -5.31 -19.17 -24.46
CA PHE A 79 -6.07 -20.33 -24.92
C PHE A 79 -5.21 -21.23 -25.83
N PHE A 80 -4.53 -20.66 -26.82
CA PHE A 80 -3.62 -21.41 -27.69
C PHE A 80 -2.33 -21.85 -26.98
N GLY A 81 -1.85 -21.09 -26.01
CA GLY A 81 -0.66 -21.41 -25.21
C GLY A 81 -0.79 -22.68 -24.38
N ILE A 82 -2.02 -23.11 -24.07
CA ILE A 82 -2.26 -24.43 -23.45
C ILE A 82 -1.76 -25.55 -24.33
N CYS A 83 -1.81 -25.38 -25.66
CA CYS A 83 -1.42 -26.39 -26.63
C CYS A 83 0.10 -26.38 -26.98
N TYR A 84 0.80 -25.26 -26.77
CA TYR A 84 2.18 -25.03 -27.21
C TYR A 84 3.01 -24.33 -26.15
N LEU A 85 3.29 -25.00 -25.02
CA LEU A 85 4.23 -24.50 -24.01
C LEU A 85 5.71 -24.69 -24.45
N GLU A 86 6.09 -24.15 -25.61
CA GLU A 86 7.47 -23.81 -25.88
C GLU A 86 7.78 -22.49 -25.12
N VAL A 87 8.27 -22.66 -23.91
CA VAL A 87 8.78 -21.55 -23.13
C VAL A 87 10.05 -21.06 -23.81
N ASP A 88 9.95 -19.91 -24.45
CA ASP A 88 11.08 -19.19 -25.02
C ASP A 88 12.20 -19.08 -23.96
N SER A 89 13.43 -19.44 -24.30
CA SER A 89 14.57 -19.50 -23.37
C SER A 89 14.88 -18.17 -22.67
N TYR A 90 14.44 -17.06 -23.26
CA TYR A 90 14.52 -15.71 -22.67
C TYR A 90 13.63 -15.59 -21.43
N ILE A 91 12.48 -16.19 -21.43
CA ILE A 91 11.46 -16.16 -20.37
C ILE A 91 11.93 -16.95 -19.14
N ALA A 92 12.63 -18.07 -19.35
CA ALA A 92 13.19 -18.88 -18.27
C ALA A 92 14.24 -18.13 -17.42
N LYS A 93 14.82 -17.05 -17.96
CA LYS A 93 15.84 -16.24 -17.26
C LYS A 93 15.25 -15.35 -16.18
N GLU A 94 14.03 -14.84 -16.36
CA GLU A 94 13.37 -13.95 -15.39
C GLU A 94 12.70 -14.70 -14.24
N ALA A 95 12.20 -15.91 -14.46
CA ALA A 95 11.73 -16.80 -13.39
C ALA A 95 12.84 -17.12 -12.36
N LYS A 96 14.11 -17.08 -12.77
CA LYS A 96 15.27 -17.25 -11.89
C LYS A 96 15.50 -16.09 -10.92
N ASN A 97 14.83 -14.96 -11.11
CA ASN A 97 14.96 -13.80 -10.22
C ASN A 97 14.13 -13.94 -8.92
N ILE A 98 13.23 -14.92 -8.86
CA ILE A 98 12.47 -15.19 -7.63
C ILE A 98 13.34 -16.02 -6.69
N LYS A 99 13.62 -15.45 -5.53
CA LYS A 99 14.40 -16.17 -4.52
C LYS A 99 13.61 -17.35 -3.97
N ASN A 100 14.21 -18.54 -4.03
CA ASN A 100 13.60 -19.82 -3.61
C ASN A 100 12.28 -20.10 -4.36
N ALA A 101 12.28 -19.95 -5.68
CA ALA A 101 11.10 -20.16 -6.53
C ALA A 101 10.47 -21.54 -6.30
N ASP A 102 11.27 -22.60 -6.27
CA ASP A 102 10.85 -23.99 -6.06
C ASP A 102 10.20 -24.23 -4.69
N PHE A 103 10.52 -23.41 -3.71
CA PHE A 103 9.87 -23.46 -2.40
C PHE A 103 8.46 -22.89 -2.44
N TRP A 104 8.19 -21.93 -3.34
CA TRP A 104 6.94 -21.17 -3.38
C TRP A 104 6.00 -21.55 -4.52
N PHE A 105 6.48 -22.21 -5.56
CA PHE A 105 5.72 -22.57 -6.76
C PHE A 105 6.10 -23.97 -7.23
N SER A 106 5.18 -24.69 -7.89
CA SER A 106 5.52 -25.84 -8.70
C SER A 106 6.21 -25.38 -10.01
N ASP A 107 7.03 -26.26 -10.60
CA ASP A 107 7.67 -26.00 -11.90
C ASP A 107 6.65 -25.68 -12.98
N GLU A 108 5.53 -26.40 -13.00
CA GLU A 108 4.45 -26.18 -13.96
C GLU A 108 3.84 -24.79 -13.81
N ASN A 109 3.51 -24.38 -12.57
CA ASN A 109 2.96 -23.04 -12.31
C ASN A 109 3.96 -21.95 -12.67
N LEU A 110 5.23 -22.17 -12.37
CA LEU A 110 6.29 -21.21 -12.69
C LEU A 110 6.45 -21.02 -14.21
N ARG A 111 6.40 -22.09 -15.02
CA ARG A 111 6.41 -22.00 -16.48
C ARG A 111 5.20 -21.23 -17.01
N LYS A 112 4.00 -21.54 -16.52
CA LYS A 112 2.76 -20.83 -16.93
C LYS A 112 2.80 -19.35 -16.57
N LEU A 113 3.26 -19.01 -15.37
CA LEU A 113 3.44 -17.62 -14.93
C LEU A 113 4.48 -16.90 -15.80
N THR A 114 5.58 -17.56 -16.13
CA THR A 114 6.63 -17.00 -16.99
C THR A 114 6.10 -16.72 -18.39
N TYR A 115 5.29 -17.61 -18.95
CA TYR A 115 4.63 -17.39 -20.23
C TYR A 115 3.69 -16.17 -20.20
N ILE A 116 2.82 -16.05 -19.17
CA ILE A 116 1.95 -14.87 -18.98
C ILE A 116 2.80 -13.59 -18.91
N PHE A 117 3.84 -13.60 -18.08
CA PHE A 117 4.73 -12.46 -17.91
C PHE A 117 5.36 -12.00 -19.23
N GLY A 118 5.86 -12.94 -20.03
CA GLY A 118 6.42 -12.67 -21.36
C GLY A 118 5.39 -12.05 -22.32
N LEU A 119 4.14 -12.51 -22.28
CA LEU A 119 3.05 -11.88 -23.06
C LEU A 119 2.79 -10.45 -22.59
N LEU A 120 2.76 -10.20 -21.28
CA LEU A 120 2.56 -8.87 -20.71
C LEU A 120 3.70 -7.91 -21.08
N GLN A 121 4.95 -8.39 -21.14
CA GLN A 121 6.09 -7.55 -21.54
C GLN A 121 5.96 -7.04 -22.98
N LYS A 122 5.31 -7.77 -23.86
CA LYS A 122 5.08 -7.40 -25.27
C LYS A 122 3.97 -6.35 -25.47
N ILE A 123 3.24 -5.98 -24.42
CA ILE A 123 2.22 -4.91 -24.50
C ILE A 123 2.93 -3.55 -24.53
N GLU A 124 2.74 -2.79 -25.61
CA GLU A 124 3.39 -1.50 -25.80
C GLU A 124 2.74 -0.40 -24.96
N ASN A 125 1.39 -0.38 -24.88
CA ASN A 125 0.68 0.62 -24.09
C ASN A 125 0.94 0.40 -22.59
N LYS A 126 1.67 1.34 -21.99
CA LYS A 126 2.12 1.27 -20.60
C LYS A 126 0.97 1.23 -19.61
N SER A 127 -0.13 1.93 -19.86
CA SER A 127 -1.28 1.96 -18.97
C SER A 127 -2.02 0.62 -18.98
N ILE A 128 -2.22 0.02 -20.16
CA ILE A 128 -2.79 -1.33 -20.29
C ILE A 128 -1.86 -2.36 -19.64
N LYS A 129 -0.56 -2.29 -19.94
CA LYS A 129 0.44 -3.16 -19.32
C LYS A 129 0.34 -3.11 -17.79
N ASN A 130 0.30 -1.93 -17.18
CA ASN A 130 0.19 -1.77 -15.73
C ASN A 130 -1.11 -2.39 -15.21
N LEU A 131 -2.26 -2.15 -15.87
CA LEU A 131 -3.53 -2.72 -15.47
C LEU A 131 -3.51 -4.26 -15.50
N PHE A 132 -2.97 -4.85 -16.56
CA PHE A 132 -2.88 -6.31 -16.68
C PHE A 132 -1.84 -6.92 -15.72
N PHE A 133 -0.81 -6.17 -15.37
CA PHE A 133 0.12 -6.57 -14.31
C PHE A 133 -0.51 -6.67 -12.93
N LEU A 134 -1.58 -5.91 -12.64
CA LEU A 134 -2.32 -6.08 -11.39
C LEU A 134 -2.93 -7.48 -11.32
N THR A 135 -3.54 -7.92 -12.41
CA THR A 135 -4.08 -9.28 -12.55
C THR A 135 -2.99 -10.34 -12.32
N PHE A 136 -1.82 -10.12 -12.92
CA PHE A 136 -0.67 -11.00 -12.73
C PHE A 136 -0.20 -11.04 -11.27
N SER A 137 -0.13 -9.88 -10.62
CA SER A 137 0.25 -9.76 -9.21
C SER A 137 -0.66 -10.56 -8.27
N GLU A 138 -1.97 -10.48 -8.49
CA GLU A 138 -2.96 -11.26 -7.72
C GLU A 138 -2.83 -12.77 -8.02
N THR A 139 -2.63 -13.11 -9.30
CA THR A 139 -2.45 -14.51 -9.73
C THR A 139 -1.20 -15.13 -9.10
N LEU A 140 -0.06 -14.41 -9.08
CA LEU A 140 1.17 -14.88 -8.44
C LEU A 140 0.93 -15.39 -7.03
N ARG A 141 0.20 -14.63 -6.24
CA ARG A 141 -0.05 -15.01 -4.85
C ARG A 141 -1.03 -16.17 -4.74
N GLU A 142 -2.08 -16.18 -5.55
CA GLU A 142 -3.12 -17.22 -5.52
C GLU A 142 -2.61 -18.58 -5.95
N VAL A 143 -1.69 -18.65 -6.91
CA VAL A 143 -1.14 -19.90 -7.42
C VAL A 143 0.16 -20.34 -6.73
N SER A 144 0.62 -19.54 -5.75
CA SER A 144 1.78 -19.89 -4.94
C SER A 144 1.40 -20.81 -3.78
N PHE A 145 2.39 -21.49 -3.20
CA PHE A 145 2.22 -22.28 -1.99
C PHE A 145 2.05 -21.45 -0.71
N THR A 146 1.70 -20.14 -0.82
CA THR A 146 1.43 -19.31 0.33
C THR A 146 0.03 -19.55 0.89
N ARG A 147 -0.12 -19.44 2.20
CA ARG A 147 -1.45 -19.44 2.83
C ARG A 147 -2.24 -18.21 2.36
N ASN A 148 -3.47 -18.43 1.92
CA ASN A 148 -4.40 -17.36 1.58
C ASN A 148 -4.89 -16.65 2.85
N GLY A 149 -5.14 -15.35 2.74
CA GLY A 149 -5.67 -14.53 3.85
C GLY A 149 -4.63 -13.97 4.83
N GLU A 150 -3.34 -14.30 4.66
CA GLU A 150 -2.26 -13.77 5.50
C GLU A 150 -1.38 -12.77 4.73
N PHE A 151 -0.96 -11.68 5.39
CA PHE A 151 0.00 -10.73 4.80
C PHE A 151 1.42 -11.30 4.73
N LYS A 152 1.81 -12.06 5.75
CA LYS A 152 3.13 -12.69 5.79
C LYS A 152 3.21 -13.89 4.87
N LEU A 153 4.42 -14.19 4.42
CA LEU A 153 4.70 -15.35 3.60
C LEU A 153 4.84 -16.60 4.48
N PHE A 154 3.78 -17.37 4.59
CA PHE A 154 3.78 -18.70 5.20
C PHE A 154 3.42 -19.73 4.16
N ARG A 155 4.22 -20.80 4.06
CA ARG A 155 3.90 -21.92 3.19
C ARG A 155 2.73 -22.72 3.72
N MET A 156 1.81 -23.14 2.86
CA MET A 156 0.73 -24.04 3.22
C MET A 156 1.27 -25.45 3.54
N LYS A 157 0.57 -26.19 4.37
CA LYS A 157 1.00 -27.54 4.80
C LYS A 157 0.85 -28.56 3.67
N ASN A 158 -0.29 -28.54 2.97
CA ASN A 158 -0.64 -29.51 1.91
C ASN A 158 -0.37 -28.93 0.52
N TYR A 159 0.83 -28.39 0.30
CA TYR A 159 1.20 -27.76 -0.97
C TYR A 159 1.38 -28.77 -2.11
N GLU A 160 1.65 -30.04 -1.79
CA GLU A 160 1.88 -31.13 -2.76
C GLU A 160 0.61 -31.44 -3.56
N ASP A 161 -0.55 -31.34 -2.93
CA ASP A 161 -1.86 -31.56 -3.57
C ASP A 161 -2.41 -30.28 -4.24
N PHE A 162 -1.72 -29.16 -4.11
CA PHE A 162 -2.18 -27.87 -4.61
C PHE A 162 -1.81 -27.67 -6.08
N GLN A 163 -2.78 -27.88 -6.99
CA GLN A 163 -2.62 -27.78 -8.45
C GLN A 163 -3.59 -26.76 -9.06
N PRO A 164 -3.36 -25.44 -8.86
CA PRO A 164 -4.24 -24.39 -9.39
C PRO A 164 -4.11 -24.27 -10.91
N ASN A 165 -5.23 -24.03 -11.60
CA ASN A 165 -5.22 -23.72 -13.01
C ASN A 165 -4.80 -22.25 -13.24
N VAL A 166 -3.52 -22.01 -13.46
CA VAL A 166 -2.91 -20.67 -13.57
C VAL A 166 -3.56 -19.83 -14.66
N PHE A 167 -3.76 -20.41 -15.86
CA PHE A 167 -4.33 -19.67 -16.99
C PHE A 167 -5.80 -19.29 -16.76
N ASN A 168 -6.59 -20.20 -16.19
CA ASN A 168 -7.98 -19.91 -15.89
C ASN A 168 -8.11 -18.84 -14.79
N ILE A 169 -7.32 -18.94 -13.73
CA ILE A 169 -7.29 -17.94 -12.65
C ILE A 169 -6.91 -16.58 -13.21
N PHE A 170 -5.85 -16.50 -14.00
CA PHE A 170 -5.42 -15.24 -14.60
C PHE A 170 -6.48 -14.68 -15.56
N SER A 171 -7.05 -15.50 -16.44
CA SER A 171 -8.06 -15.06 -17.41
C SER A 171 -9.32 -14.50 -16.73
N ASN A 172 -9.83 -15.19 -15.70
CA ASN A 172 -10.99 -14.73 -14.94
C ASN A 172 -10.72 -13.42 -14.23
N LYS A 173 -9.53 -13.27 -13.61
CA LYS A 173 -9.12 -12.03 -12.99
C LYS A 173 -8.95 -10.90 -14.01
N LEU A 174 -8.41 -11.19 -15.19
CA LEU A 174 -8.21 -10.21 -16.26
C LEU A 174 -9.54 -9.62 -16.71
N VAL A 175 -10.54 -10.45 -16.93
CA VAL A 175 -11.90 -10.00 -17.25
C VAL A 175 -12.44 -9.12 -16.13
N ASN A 176 -12.43 -9.61 -14.89
CA ASN A 176 -12.95 -8.87 -13.74
C ASN A 176 -12.27 -7.52 -13.52
N VAL A 177 -10.94 -7.46 -13.64
CA VAL A 177 -10.17 -6.21 -13.47
C VAL A 177 -10.50 -5.22 -14.58
N THR A 178 -10.63 -5.70 -15.83
CA THR A 178 -10.98 -4.87 -16.98
C THR A 178 -12.39 -4.29 -16.84
N ASP A 179 -13.37 -5.13 -16.54
CA ASP A 179 -14.77 -4.72 -16.38
C ASP A 179 -14.93 -3.72 -15.22
N ASN A 180 -14.28 -3.98 -14.09
CA ASN A 180 -14.28 -3.07 -12.95
C ASN A 180 -13.60 -1.74 -13.28
N TYR A 181 -12.49 -1.76 -14.03
CA TYR A 181 -11.81 -0.55 -14.47
C TYR A 181 -12.74 0.29 -15.38
N LEU A 182 -13.34 -0.30 -16.40
CA LEU A 182 -14.25 0.38 -17.33
C LEU A 182 -15.48 0.93 -16.59
N LYS A 183 -16.05 0.18 -15.66
CA LYS A 183 -17.25 0.58 -14.93
C LYS A 183 -17.01 1.68 -13.91
N TYR A 184 -15.95 1.61 -13.13
CA TYR A 184 -15.79 2.43 -11.92
C TYR A 184 -14.72 3.53 -12.02
N TYR A 185 -13.72 3.37 -12.90
CA TYR A 185 -12.58 4.29 -13.00
C TYR A 185 -12.56 5.08 -14.31
N GLN A 186 -12.57 4.41 -15.44
CA GLN A 186 -12.40 5.00 -16.76
C GLN A 186 -13.30 6.23 -17.02
N PRO A 187 -14.61 6.24 -16.65
CA PRO A 187 -15.47 7.39 -16.91
C PRO A 187 -15.06 8.68 -16.20
N LYS A 188 -14.26 8.57 -15.14
CA LYS A 188 -13.82 9.70 -14.30
C LYS A 188 -12.45 10.24 -14.70
N LEU A 189 -11.71 9.57 -15.62
CA LEU A 189 -10.29 9.78 -15.84
C LEU A 189 -9.94 10.69 -17.03
N LYS A 190 -10.91 11.11 -17.84
CA LYS A 190 -10.66 11.81 -19.11
C LYS A 190 -9.75 13.05 -18.99
N ASN A 191 -9.80 13.78 -17.86
CA ASN A 191 -9.05 15.01 -17.62
C ASN A 191 -8.18 14.93 -16.37
N VAL A 192 -7.83 13.71 -15.93
CA VAL A 192 -7.04 13.53 -14.71
C VAL A 192 -5.56 13.72 -15.00
N PHE A 193 -4.93 14.61 -14.24
CA PHE A 193 -3.48 14.71 -14.13
C PHE A 193 -3.00 13.98 -12.87
N PHE A 194 -1.97 13.17 -13.00
CA PHE A 194 -1.34 12.55 -11.83
C PHE A 194 0.18 12.47 -11.94
N ARG A 195 0.82 12.60 -10.77
CA ARG A 195 2.24 12.33 -10.57
C ARG A 195 2.42 11.40 -9.38
N VAL A 196 2.49 10.11 -9.65
CA VAL A 196 2.67 9.06 -8.63
C VAL A 196 4.05 8.45 -8.81
N LEU A 197 4.92 8.55 -7.79
CA LEU A 197 6.33 8.24 -7.87
C LEU A 197 6.75 7.18 -6.84
N ASN A 198 7.63 6.29 -7.27
CA ASN A 198 8.27 5.31 -6.38
C ASN A 198 9.46 5.95 -5.67
N THR A 199 9.16 6.78 -4.69
CA THR A 199 10.15 7.52 -3.88
C THR A 199 9.54 7.97 -2.57
N CYS A 200 10.34 8.54 -1.68
CA CYS A 200 9.88 9.22 -0.49
C CYS A 200 9.34 10.62 -0.84
N ALA A 201 8.22 11.03 -0.24
CA ALA A 201 7.62 12.37 -0.39
C ALA A 201 8.59 13.51 -0.03
N LEU A 202 9.50 13.27 0.92
CA LEU A 202 10.48 14.23 1.40
C LEU A 202 11.43 14.80 0.34
N LYS A 203 11.49 14.20 -0.84
CA LYS A 203 12.38 14.64 -1.92
C LYS A 203 11.68 15.50 -2.98
N ASN A 204 10.42 15.87 -2.76
CA ASN A 204 9.60 16.52 -3.78
C ASN A 204 8.94 17.78 -3.24
N ASP A 205 9.15 18.89 -3.95
CA ASP A 205 8.60 20.21 -3.62
C ASP A 205 7.26 20.38 -4.33
N ILE A 206 6.22 19.78 -3.78
CA ILE A 206 4.87 19.82 -4.34
C ILE A 206 3.95 20.57 -3.40
N HIS A 207 3.56 21.78 -3.79
CA HIS A 207 2.55 22.55 -3.07
C HIS A 207 1.17 21.90 -3.20
N PHE A 208 0.45 21.82 -2.09
CA PHE A 208 -0.84 21.13 -2.05
C PHE A 208 -1.91 21.94 -1.29
N ASP A 209 -3.17 21.71 -1.67
CA ASP A 209 -4.35 22.25 -1.00
C ASP A 209 -5.05 21.21 -0.12
N CYS A 210 -4.77 19.93 -0.37
CA CYS A 210 -5.30 18.83 0.42
C CYS A 210 -4.27 17.71 0.57
N ILE A 211 -4.06 17.24 1.79
CA ILE A 211 -3.51 15.91 2.09
C ILE A 211 -4.63 15.02 2.61
N LEU A 212 -4.77 13.85 2.02
CA LEU A 212 -5.62 12.77 2.54
C LEU A 212 -4.81 11.48 2.54
N THR A 213 -4.41 11.03 3.71
CA THR A 213 -3.48 9.91 3.83
C THR A 213 -3.71 9.01 5.04
N SER A 214 -3.15 7.81 4.96
CA SER A 214 -3.11 6.86 6.07
C SER A 214 -1.70 6.26 6.13
N PRO A 215 -0.78 6.85 6.91
CA PRO A 215 0.56 6.31 7.09
C PRO A 215 0.53 4.94 7.77
N LEU A 216 1.66 4.29 7.88
CA LEU A 216 1.80 3.09 8.72
C LEU A 216 1.37 3.43 10.17
N TYR A 217 0.64 2.51 10.83
CA TYR A 217 0.19 2.70 12.22
C TYR A 217 1.27 2.32 13.25
N GLY A 218 2.54 2.45 12.88
CA GLY A 218 3.72 2.12 13.66
C GLY A 218 4.84 1.59 12.79
N ASP A 219 5.91 1.09 13.40
CA ASP A 219 7.08 0.59 12.66
C ASP A 219 6.70 -0.54 11.67
N SER A 220 7.28 -0.48 10.47
CA SER A 220 6.94 -1.36 9.35
C SER A 220 7.13 -2.85 9.62
N LYS A 221 8.11 -3.21 10.45
CA LYS A 221 8.46 -4.62 10.71
C LYS A 221 7.43 -5.37 11.55
N THR A 222 6.72 -4.67 12.41
CA THR A 222 5.84 -5.31 13.40
C THR A 222 4.38 -4.92 13.24
N THR A 223 4.04 -3.99 12.34
CA THR A 223 2.67 -3.54 12.10
C THR A 223 2.02 -4.38 11.00
N CYS A 224 2.36 -4.13 9.77
CA CYS A 224 1.83 -4.85 8.62
C CYS A 224 2.97 -5.17 7.65
N ALA A 225 3.16 -6.44 7.33
CA ALA A 225 4.25 -6.89 6.49
C ALA A 225 3.93 -6.65 4.99
N TYR A 226 3.73 -5.40 4.61
CA TYR A 226 3.41 -5.02 3.22
C TYR A 226 4.50 -5.45 2.24
N GLY A 227 5.77 -5.37 2.66
CA GLY A 227 6.90 -5.87 1.87
C GLY A 227 6.81 -7.36 1.61
N GLN A 228 6.41 -8.15 2.60
CA GLN A 228 6.22 -9.59 2.40
C GLN A 228 5.04 -9.89 1.48
N PHE A 229 3.92 -9.15 1.62
CA PHE A 229 2.75 -9.33 0.76
C PHE A 229 3.10 -9.09 -0.72
N SER A 230 3.88 -8.07 -1.03
CA SER A 230 4.24 -7.66 -2.39
C SER A 230 5.51 -8.32 -2.93
N THR A 231 6.18 -9.18 -2.14
CA THR A 231 7.51 -9.72 -2.45
C THR A 231 7.59 -10.35 -3.84
N PHE A 232 6.71 -11.29 -4.17
CA PHE A 232 6.76 -11.98 -5.46
C PHE A 232 6.60 -11.02 -6.63
N THR A 233 5.62 -10.12 -6.55
CA THR A 233 5.41 -9.13 -7.61
C THR A 233 6.61 -8.21 -7.76
N ASN A 234 7.17 -7.73 -6.65
CA ASN A 234 8.33 -6.84 -6.69
C ASN A 234 9.59 -7.56 -7.21
N GLU A 235 9.78 -8.85 -6.90
CA GLU A 235 10.84 -9.66 -7.50
C GLU A 235 10.65 -9.81 -9.02
N TRP A 236 9.42 -10.08 -9.49
CA TRP A 236 9.09 -10.12 -10.92
C TRP A 236 9.25 -8.77 -11.62
N LEU A 237 9.01 -7.67 -10.91
CA LEU A 237 9.28 -6.31 -11.42
C LEU A 237 10.77 -5.93 -11.40
N GLY A 238 11.66 -6.85 -11.01
CA GLY A 238 13.11 -6.65 -11.00
C GLY A 238 13.65 -5.91 -9.78
N MET A 239 12.88 -5.78 -8.69
CA MET A 239 13.37 -5.17 -7.46
C MET A 239 14.36 -6.09 -6.75
N LYS A 240 15.65 -5.76 -6.80
CA LYS A 240 16.74 -6.58 -6.23
C LYS A 240 16.60 -6.86 -4.72
N GLU A 241 16.03 -5.94 -3.96
CA GLU A 241 15.88 -6.02 -2.50
C GLU A 241 14.41 -6.10 -2.06
N ALA A 242 13.54 -6.73 -2.86
CA ALA A 242 12.11 -6.83 -2.58
C ALA A 242 11.80 -7.36 -1.15
N ARG A 243 12.61 -8.32 -0.67
CA ARG A 243 12.46 -8.92 0.68
C ARG A 243 12.93 -8.02 1.82
N LYS A 244 13.63 -6.93 1.50
CA LYS A 244 14.06 -5.94 2.49
C LYS A 244 13.18 -4.69 2.50
N LEU A 245 12.11 -4.65 1.70
CA LEU A 245 11.25 -3.47 1.56
C LEU A 245 10.81 -2.93 2.92
N ASP A 246 10.35 -3.79 3.83
CA ASP A 246 9.93 -3.37 5.17
C ASP A 246 11.05 -2.68 5.98
N SER A 247 12.33 -2.88 5.62
CA SER A 247 13.44 -2.18 6.28
C SER A 247 13.72 -0.78 5.71
N PHE A 248 13.14 -0.46 4.58
CA PHE A 248 13.24 0.87 3.95
C PHE A 248 12.03 1.76 4.28
N LEU A 249 10.94 1.15 4.74
CA LEU A 249 9.74 1.87 5.15
C LEU A 249 9.93 2.55 6.51
N MET A 250 9.01 3.43 6.87
CA MET A 250 8.99 4.20 8.11
C MET A 250 9.19 3.29 9.34
N GLY A 251 10.12 3.67 10.22
CA GLY A 251 10.49 2.86 11.39
C GLY A 251 11.20 1.55 11.07
N GLY A 252 11.61 1.31 9.83
CA GLY A 252 12.24 0.06 9.40
C GLY A 252 13.64 -0.17 9.94
N LYS A 253 14.33 0.88 10.39
CA LYS A 253 15.65 0.81 11.03
C LYS A 253 15.54 1.28 12.48
N LYS A 254 16.07 0.48 13.42
CA LYS A 254 16.07 0.85 14.84
C LYS A 254 16.87 2.12 15.08
N SER A 255 16.31 3.08 15.82
CA SER A 255 17.01 4.27 16.29
C SER A 255 18.14 3.93 17.28
N LYS A 256 19.12 4.83 17.38
CA LYS A 256 20.17 4.77 18.40
C LYS A 256 19.75 5.43 19.72
N GLU A 257 18.78 6.33 19.67
CA GLU A 257 18.29 7.13 20.79
C GLU A 257 16.78 7.04 20.94
N LEU A 258 16.28 7.36 22.12
CA LEU A 258 14.85 7.44 22.40
C LEU A 258 14.28 8.75 21.84
N TYR A 259 13.12 8.67 21.22
CA TYR A 259 12.37 9.85 20.85
C TYR A 259 11.84 10.55 22.11
N SER A 260 12.07 11.86 22.25
CA SER A 260 11.85 12.60 23.50
C SER A 260 11.09 13.92 23.36
N ARG A 261 10.35 14.11 22.26
CA ARG A 261 9.53 15.29 22.01
C ARG A 261 8.04 14.95 22.11
N TYR A 262 7.24 15.96 22.28
CA TYR A 262 5.76 15.89 22.34
C TYR A 262 5.23 14.93 23.42
N SER A 263 3.91 14.80 23.48
CA SER A 263 3.22 13.93 24.45
C SER A 263 3.61 12.44 24.34
N ILE A 264 4.03 11.99 23.17
CA ILE A 264 4.45 10.60 22.92
C ILE A 264 5.68 10.18 23.73
N LYS A 265 6.50 11.14 24.20
CA LYS A 265 7.69 10.90 25.03
C LYS A 265 7.38 10.03 26.24
N GLU A 266 6.30 10.31 26.94
CA GLU A 266 5.92 9.58 28.16
C GLU A 266 5.61 8.12 27.85
N CYS A 267 4.85 7.86 26.81
CA CYS A 267 4.56 6.51 26.34
C CYS A 267 5.86 5.74 25.98
N ILE A 268 6.80 6.41 25.31
CA ILE A 268 8.08 5.78 24.93
C ILE A 268 8.92 5.46 26.16
N LEU A 269 8.94 6.35 27.18
CA LEU A 269 9.67 6.10 28.43
C LEU A 269 9.06 4.93 29.20
N GLU A 270 7.74 4.82 29.29
CA GLU A 270 7.08 3.66 29.90
C GLU A 270 7.40 2.33 29.17
N VAL A 271 7.39 2.36 27.81
CA VAL A 271 7.82 1.19 27.04
C VAL A 271 9.29 0.87 27.30
N CYS A 272 10.16 1.90 27.43
CA CYS A 272 11.59 1.72 27.70
C CYS A 272 11.85 1.03 29.04
N GLN A 273 11.08 1.34 30.08
CA GLN A 273 11.16 0.65 31.36
C GLN A 273 10.88 -0.86 31.26
N LYS A 274 9.99 -1.26 30.33
CA LYS A 274 9.62 -2.67 30.09
C LYS A 274 10.55 -3.37 29.08
N ASP A 275 10.96 -2.65 28.03
CA ASP A 275 11.75 -3.16 26.92
C ASP A 275 12.45 -2.03 26.15
N LYS A 276 13.70 -1.74 26.53
CA LYS A 276 14.54 -0.71 25.92
C LYS A 276 14.73 -0.90 24.41
N LYS A 277 14.90 -2.17 23.96
CA LYS A 277 15.08 -2.44 22.53
C LYS A 277 13.82 -2.05 21.76
N ARG A 278 12.65 -2.40 22.28
CA ARG A 278 11.36 -2.09 21.65
C ARG A 278 11.08 -0.58 21.64
N ALA A 279 11.45 0.14 22.70
CA ALA A 279 11.35 1.59 22.74
C ALA A 279 12.18 2.28 21.65
N LEU A 280 13.41 1.79 21.38
CA LEU A 280 14.26 2.31 20.30
C LEU A 280 13.68 2.01 18.89
N GLU A 281 13.03 0.86 18.72
CA GLU A 281 12.34 0.54 17.45
C GLU A 281 11.15 1.46 17.20
N ILE A 282 10.37 1.77 18.23
CA ILE A 282 9.25 2.72 18.16
C ILE A 282 9.75 4.14 17.92
N SER A 283 10.80 4.54 18.60
CA SER A 283 11.40 5.88 18.45
C SER A 283 11.79 6.16 17.00
N SER A 284 12.30 5.17 16.27
CA SER A 284 12.59 5.32 14.85
C SER A 284 11.39 5.74 14.02
N PHE A 285 10.22 5.15 14.29
CA PHE A 285 8.99 5.51 13.60
C PHE A 285 8.60 6.98 13.84
N TYR A 286 8.71 7.48 15.08
CA TYR A 286 8.35 8.86 15.38
C TYR A 286 9.36 9.88 14.85
N PHE A 287 10.66 9.55 14.78
CA PHE A 287 11.65 10.39 14.11
C PHE A 287 11.33 10.52 12.61
N ASP A 288 11.01 9.42 11.93
CA ASP A 288 10.67 9.43 10.52
C ASP A 288 9.38 10.21 10.27
N LEU A 289 8.32 9.96 11.07
CA LEU A 289 7.02 10.61 10.93
C LEU A 289 7.10 12.11 11.20
N GLU A 290 7.87 12.54 12.23
CA GLU A 290 8.11 13.97 12.49
C GLU A 290 8.82 14.63 11.31
N SER A 291 9.86 14.01 10.78
CA SER A 291 10.59 14.51 9.62
C SER A 291 9.67 14.69 8.42
N ASP A 292 8.78 13.73 8.17
CA ASP A 292 7.82 13.79 7.07
C ASP A 292 6.81 14.93 7.28
N ILE A 293 6.24 15.05 8.47
CA ILE A 293 5.27 16.13 8.80
C ILE A 293 5.91 17.50 8.67
N ASN A 294 7.13 17.68 9.19
CA ASN A 294 7.87 18.94 9.11
C ASN A 294 8.08 19.35 7.65
N HIS A 295 8.42 18.41 6.79
CA HIS A 295 8.58 18.68 5.37
C HIS A 295 7.24 19.00 4.69
N LEU A 296 6.21 18.18 4.91
CA LEU A 296 4.89 18.40 4.33
C LEU A 296 4.28 19.76 4.71
N ALA A 297 4.46 20.19 5.96
CA ALA A 297 3.93 21.46 6.45
C ALA A 297 4.52 22.69 5.72
N GLN A 298 5.74 22.60 5.18
CA GLN A 298 6.39 23.68 4.41
C GLN A 298 5.72 23.90 3.05
N TYR A 299 5.16 22.84 2.45
CA TYR A 299 4.55 22.88 1.10
C TYR A 299 3.02 22.96 1.14
N ALA A 300 2.42 23.07 2.31
CA ALA A 300 1.00 23.32 2.46
C ALA A 300 0.65 24.75 2.03
N ASN A 301 -0.25 24.91 1.05
CA ASN A 301 -0.81 26.21 0.69
C ASN A 301 -1.65 26.79 1.83
N HIS A 302 -1.83 28.10 1.88
CA HIS A 302 -2.73 28.74 2.83
C HIS A 302 -4.16 28.18 2.69
N GLY A 303 -4.75 27.76 3.82
CA GLY A 303 -6.05 27.10 3.87
C GLY A 303 -6.05 25.64 3.44
N ALA A 304 -4.89 25.04 3.18
CA ALA A 304 -4.79 23.61 2.88
C ALA A 304 -5.32 22.76 4.03
N LYS A 305 -6.11 21.73 3.70
CA LYS A 305 -6.64 20.76 4.65
C LYS A 305 -5.79 19.51 4.68
N VAL A 306 -5.53 19.02 5.88
CA VAL A 306 -4.70 17.84 6.12
C VAL A 306 -5.49 16.82 6.92
N PHE A 307 -5.63 15.61 6.39
CA PHE A 307 -6.31 14.47 7.00
C PHE A 307 -5.33 13.30 7.13
N PHE A 308 -5.00 12.97 8.37
CA PHE A 308 -4.18 11.78 8.69
C PHE A 308 -5.03 10.75 9.40
N VAL A 309 -5.29 9.63 8.74
CA VAL A 309 -6.02 8.49 9.31
C VAL A 309 -5.01 7.53 9.93
N VAL A 310 -5.07 7.37 11.26
CA VAL A 310 -4.10 6.60 12.03
C VAL A 310 -4.77 5.73 13.09
N GLY A 311 -4.02 4.76 13.58
CA GLY A 311 -4.42 3.96 14.74
C GLY A 311 -3.44 4.15 15.88
N ASN A 312 -3.97 4.28 17.10
CA ASN A 312 -3.17 4.27 18.32
C ASN A 312 -2.79 2.82 18.66
N ARG A 313 -1.55 2.48 18.42
CA ARG A 313 -1.04 1.14 18.60
C ARG A 313 -0.73 0.84 20.05
N GLN A 314 -1.05 -0.37 20.50
CA GLN A 314 -0.59 -0.86 21.80
C GLN A 314 0.76 -1.59 21.70
N VAL A 315 1.71 -1.21 22.55
CA VAL A 315 3.01 -1.85 22.68
C VAL A 315 3.32 -2.11 24.13
N LYS A 316 3.54 -3.38 24.49
CA LYS A 316 3.77 -3.81 25.89
C LYS A 316 2.67 -3.37 26.86
N GLY A 317 1.42 -3.27 26.37
CA GLY A 317 0.26 -2.81 27.15
C GLY A 317 0.15 -1.29 27.31
N ILE A 318 0.95 -0.51 26.58
CA ILE A 318 0.93 0.96 26.56
C ILE A 318 0.38 1.39 25.20
N GLU A 319 -0.64 2.25 25.23
CA GLU A 319 -1.20 2.84 24.02
C GLU A 319 -0.35 4.04 23.58
N LEU A 320 0.14 3.97 22.33
CA LEU A 320 0.90 5.04 21.73
C LEU A 320 -0.06 6.04 21.10
N GLN A 321 -0.15 7.25 21.65
CA GLN A 321 -1.07 8.32 21.22
C GLN A 321 -0.57 8.99 19.93
N THR A 322 -0.54 8.25 18.84
CA THR A 322 -0.03 8.71 17.54
C THR A 322 -0.87 9.84 16.95
N ASP A 323 -2.16 9.85 17.20
CA ASP A 323 -3.08 10.94 16.83
C ASP A 323 -2.68 12.27 17.44
N LYS A 324 -2.43 12.30 18.76
CA LYS A 324 -1.97 13.51 19.46
C LYS A 324 -0.61 13.97 18.96
N PHE A 325 0.32 13.02 18.78
CA PHE A 325 1.64 13.32 18.22
C PHE A 325 1.55 14.04 16.86
N ILE A 326 0.70 13.55 15.96
CA ILE A 326 0.52 14.16 14.63
C ILE A 326 -0.06 15.58 14.76
N ALA A 327 -1.10 15.76 15.60
CA ALA A 327 -1.69 17.07 15.84
C ALA A 327 -0.65 18.07 16.40
N GLU A 328 0.09 17.67 17.41
CA GLU A 328 1.15 18.49 18.04
C GLU A 328 2.24 18.86 17.02
N THR A 329 2.68 17.91 16.19
CA THR A 329 3.72 18.15 15.20
C THR A 329 3.25 19.12 14.10
N PHE A 330 2.02 18.99 13.61
CA PHE A 330 1.46 19.95 12.65
C PHE A 330 1.28 21.34 13.27
N MET A 331 0.84 21.45 14.51
CA MET A 331 0.70 22.74 15.21
C MET A 331 2.05 23.46 15.37
N GLN A 332 3.12 22.73 15.69
CA GLN A 332 4.48 23.29 15.76
C GLN A 332 4.99 23.79 14.39
N ASN A 333 4.42 23.33 13.31
CA ASN A 333 4.73 23.73 11.93
C ASN A 333 3.74 24.76 11.36
N GLY A 334 2.96 25.43 12.21
CA GLY A 334 2.07 26.54 11.83
C GLY A 334 0.77 26.10 11.16
N LEU A 335 0.33 24.87 11.38
CA LEU A 335 -1.03 24.47 11.07
C LEU A 335 -1.90 24.52 12.32
N ARG A 336 -3.18 24.81 12.15
CA ARG A 336 -4.16 24.76 13.23
C ARG A 336 -4.78 23.37 13.27
N HIS A 337 -4.75 22.70 14.40
CA HIS A 337 -5.54 21.50 14.66
C HIS A 337 -7.02 21.87 14.75
N LEU A 338 -7.85 21.29 13.91
CA LEU A 338 -9.29 21.55 13.90
C LEU A 338 -10.01 20.60 14.84
N GLU A 339 -9.82 19.31 14.63
CA GLU A 339 -10.38 18.23 15.46
C GLU A 339 -9.67 16.90 15.22
N THR A 340 -9.89 15.94 16.11
CA THR A 340 -9.55 14.54 15.92
C THR A 340 -10.84 13.71 16.02
N ILE A 341 -11.23 13.10 14.91
CA ILE A 341 -12.44 12.27 14.82
C ILE A 341 -12.09 10.84 15.21
N GLU A 342 -12.73 10.33 16.23
CA GLU A 342 -12.59 8.91 16.62
C GLU A 342 -13.59 8.06 15.84
N ARG A 343 -13.11 6.92 15.30
CA ARG A 343 -13.91 5.99 14.54
C ARG A 343 -13.70 4.55 15.01
N ALA A 344 -14.78 3.83 15.25
CA ALA A 344 -14.73 2.40 15.50
C ALA A 344 -14.47 1.60 14.20
N ILE A 345 -13.62 0.59 14.24
CA ILE A 345 -13.37 -0.33 13.12
C ILE A 345 -14.45 -1.41 13.17
N SER A 346 -15.52 -1.26 12.38
CA SER A 346 -16.72 -2.12 12.42
C SER A 346 -16.51 -3.52 11.85
N ASN A 347 -15.63 -3.69 10.85
CA ASN A 347 -15.43 -4.97 10.13
C ASN A 347 -13.98 -5.44 10.25
N LYS A 348 -13.54 -5.70 11.48
CA LYS A 348 -12.18 -6.15 11.72
C LYS A 348 -12.02 -7.62 11.35
N THR A 349 -11.30 -7.91 10.30
CA THR A 349 -10.91 -9.29 9.90
C THR A 349 -9.79 -9.86 10.77
N MET A 350 -9.07 -9.01 11.54
CA MET A 350 -8.03 -9.45 12.45
C MET A 350 -8.62 -9.85 13.82
N PRO A 351 -8.03 -10.83 14.51
CA PRO A 351 -8.48 -11.23 15.84
C PRO A 351 -8.55 -10.03 16.79
N THR A 352 -9.61 -9.94 17.59
CA THR A 352 -9.78 -8.90 18.63
C THR A 352 -8.76 -9.02 19.76
N ARG A 353 -8.18 -10.21 19.94
CA ARG A 353 -7.10 -10.49 20.87
C ARG A 353 -5.97 -11.23 20.16
N ASN A 354 -4.76 -10.85 20.44
CA ASN A 354 -3.57 -11.49 19.87
C ASN A 354 -2.59 -11.84 20.99
N SER A 355 -1.82 -12.91 20.83
CA SER A 355 -0.71 -13.22 21.72
C SER A 355 0.58 -12.58 21.18
N PRO A 356 1.01 -11.42 21.69
CA PRO A 356 2.15 -10.69 21.14
C PRO A 356 3.49 -11.40 21.36
N THR A 357 3.50 -12.44 22.20
CA THR A 357 4.74 -13.14 22.62
C THR A 357 4.73 -14.62 22.28
N ASN A 358 3.70 -15.15 21.61
CA ASN A 358 3.47 -16.60 21.43
C ASN A 358 3.50 -17.41 22.76
N LYS A 359 3.32 -16.74 23.90
CA LYS A 359 3.21 -17.43 25.20
C LYS A 359 1.75 -17.79 25.43
N MET A 360 1.48 -19.04 25.76
CA MET A 360 0.14 -19.52 26.12
C MET A 360 -0.43 -18.68 27.29
N GLY A 361 -1.67 -18.21 27.16
CA GLY A 361 -2.36 -17.44 28.18
C GLY A 361 -2.16 -15.93 28.19
N VAL A 362 -1.18 -15.38 27.45
CA VAL A 362 -0.99 -13.92 27.35
C VAL A 362 -1.74 -13.38 26.14
N GLN A 363 -2.85 -12.70 26.37
CA GLN A 363 -3.63 -12.02 25.34
C GLN A 363 -3.54 -10.49 25.53
N SER A 364 -3.32 -9.76 24.46
CA SER A 364 -3.48 -8.29 24.44
C SER A 364 -4.62 -7.93 23.49
N SER A 365 -5.36 -6.88 23.84
CA SER A 365 -6.33 -6.28 22.93
C SER A 365 -5.61 -5.74 21.70
N THR A 366 -6.22 -5.92 20.56
CA THR A 366 -5.75 -5.29 19.32
C THR A 366 -6.49 -3.98 19.11
N MET A 367 -5.90 -3.08 18.33
CA MET A 367 -6.46 -1.78 18.01
C MET A 367 -7.90 -1.90 17.44
N ASN A 368 -8.86 -1.22 18.08
CA ASN A 368 -10.28 -1.28 17.73
C ASN A 368 -10.81 0.05 17.18
N LYS A 369 -9.97 1.09 17.22
CA LYS A 369 -10.31 2.45 16.82
C LYS A 369 -9.29 2.99 15.85
N GLU A 370 -9.75 3.83 14.96
CA GLU A 370 -8.95 4.72 14.12
C GLU A 370 -9.25 6.15 14.51
N TYR A 371 -8.27 7.01 14.32
CA TYR A 371 -8.33 8.44 14.60
C TYR A 371 -8.04 9.19 13.31
N ILE A 372 -8.83 10.20 13.02
CA ILE A 372 -8.64 11.08 11.87
C ILE A 372 -8.24 12.43 12.41
N VAL A 373 -6.96 12.74 12.32
CA VAL A 373 -6.42 14.04 12.70
C VAL A 373 -6.66 15.03 11.57
N VAL A 374 -7.36 16.10 11.86
CA VAL A 374 -7.71 17.15 10.89
C VAL A 374 -6.99 18.43 11.24
N CYS A 375 -6.18 18.93 10.31
CA CYS A 375 -5.45 20.19 10.46
C CYS A 375 -5.68 21.10 9.25
N GLU A 376 -5.44 22.39 9.45
CA GLU A 376 -5.53 23.42 8.42
C GLU A 376 -4.32 24.34 8.49
N LYS A 377 -3.73 24.66 7.33
CA LYS A 377 -2.67 25.68 7.25
C LYS A 377 -3.29 27.04 7.48
N SER A 378 -2.86 27.74 8.53
CA SER A 378 -3.29 29.11 8.81
C SER A 378 -3.01 30.04 7.62
N VAL A 379 -3.84 31.08 7.49
CA VAL A 379 -3.68 32.11 6.46
C VAL A 379 -2.48 32.98 6.76
#